data_339b68072d82339292fb9761364cfcf3
#
_entry.id   339b68072d82339292fb9761364cfcf3
#
_cell.length_a   1.000
_cell.length_b   1.000
_cell.length_c   1.000
_cell.angle_alpha   90.00
_cell.angle_beta   90.00
_cell.angle_gamma   90.00
#
_symmetry.space_group_name_H-M   'P 1'
#
loop_
_entity.id
_entity.type
_entity.pdbx_description
1 polymer ?
#
loop_
_entity_poly.entity_id
_entity_poly.type
_entity_poly.pdbx_seq_one_letter_code
_entity_poly.pdbx_strand_id
1 'polypeptide(L)'
;MTTSSDLNTDATLFGNRFATQEVPSREFPETGMTALDAMRLVAEDLALEGDPARNLATFVTTWMEPEAQRIIAENLHRNFIDHAEYPRTAEIEQRCIRMLADLFHAPGETTGARTQGSSEAIMLGGLSLKWNWRKRREAAGQSTTNPNLVFGGDVHVVWEKFCRYFDVEPRIVPLKPGKYTIGPDDVSPHIDENTIGVAAVLGTTFTGHKDDIVGINDLLLKIKTERGIDVALHVDGASGGFVWPFLYPHSEWDFRLEQVRSINVSGHKFGLVYPGIGWLIFREKSDLAQDLVFEENYLGKTDATFTLNFSTGSSMVLAQYYNLVRYGRAGYTYIMKNMQENARVLAEKLEATGKFELIGPDEEQLPLAAFKLANDDGYDEFDVSWQLSAERGWMVPAYTLPPDAQDVTIMRALVKETLSREHVDTLARDIEEACATLAKKGGAHESERKKMVIGSGH
;
A
#
# COMPACT_ATOMS: atom_id res chain seq x y z
N MET A 1 25.70 -5.37 47.34
CA MET A 1 24.38 -5.69 47.92
C MET A 1 23.62 -4.38 47.99
N THR A 2 22.91 -4.02 46.96
CA THR A 2 21.97 -2.91 46.95
C THR A 2 20.67 -3.43 47.56
N THR A 3 20.29 -2.84 48.66
CA THR A 3 19.12 -3.25 49.45
C THR A 3 17.84 -2.93 48.70
N SER A 4 16.86 -3.81 48.73
CA SER A 4 15.56 -3.75 48.06
C SER A 4 14.65 -2.56 48.49
N SER A 5 15.20 -1.60 49.20
CA SER A 5 14.48 -0.41 49.67
C SER A 5 14.49 0.78 48.69
N ASP A 6 15.37 0.73 47.66
CA ASP A 6 15.51 1.86 46.74
C ASP A 6 14.53 1.81 45.54
N LEU A 7 13.68 0.80 45.47
CA LEU A 7 12.75 0.60 44.35
C LEU A 7 11.35 1.17 44.59
N ASN A 8 11.06 1.76 45.72
CA ASN A 8 9.68 2.08 46.13
C ASN A 8 9.41 3.56 46.44
N THR A 9 10.20 4.48 45.91
CA THR A 9 9.98 5.93 46.16
C THR A 9 9.28 6.67 45.04
N ASP A 10 8.81 5.99 44.01
CA ASP A 10 8.29 6.63 42.81
C ASP A 10 6.77 6.75 42.81
N ALA A 11 6.22 7.41 43.80
CA ALA A 11 4.78 7.62 43.85
C ALA A 11 4.26 8.72 42.93
N THR A 12 5.12 9.55 42.33
CA THR A 12 4.68 10.65 41.46
C THR A 12 5.55 10.77 40.20
N LEU A 13 4.98 11.28 39.12
CA LEU A 13 5.67 11.54 37.86
C LEU A 13 6.92 12.43 38.04
N PHE A 14 6.86 13.40 38.96
CA PHE A 14 7.95 14.36 39.22
C PHE A 14 9.09 13.80 40.07
N GLY A 15 8.85 12.73 40.81
CA GLY A 15 9.84 12.03 41.62
C GLY A 15 10.39 10.78 40.98
N ASN A 16 10.05 10.51 39.75
CA ASN A 16 10.45 9.30 39.05
C ASN A 16 11.93 9.36 38.66
N ARG A 17 12.68 8.36 39.05
CA ARG A 17 14.09 8.17 38.72
C ARG A 17 14.34 8.21 37.19
N PHE A 18 13.44 7.70 36.39
CA PHE A 18 13.54 7.67 34.97
C PHE A 18 13.51 9.07 34.30
N ALA A 19 12.90 10.08 34.95
CA ALA A 19 12.86 11.44 34.43
C ALA A 19 14.23 12.13 34.32
N THR A 20 15.26 11.59 34.98
CA THR A 20 16.63 12.13 34.99
C THR A 20 17.66 11.16 34.45
N GLN A 21 17.26 9.97 34.02
CA GLN A 21 18.14 8.93 33.50
C GLN A 21 18.30 9.07 32.01
N GLU A 22 19.50 8.91 31.48
CA GLU A 22 19.72 8.84 30.04
C GLU A 22 18.98 7.65 29.42
N VAL A 23 18.35 7.88 28.27
CA VAL A 23 17.65 6.85 27.52
C VAL A 23 18.70 5.88 26.93
N PRO A 24 18.60 4.56 27.19
CA PRO A 24 19.49 3.58 26.57
C PRO A 24 19.34 3.60 25.06
N SER A 25 20.39 3.99 24.34
CA SER A 25 20.34 4.19 22.89
C SER A 25 21.45 3.47 22.12
N ARG A 26 22.54 3.05 22.77
CA ARG A 26 23.70 2.45 22.10
C ARG A 26 24.18 1.18 22.76
N GLU A 27 24.21 1.14 24.07
CA GLU A 27 24.72 0.01 24.82
C GLU A 27 23.57 -0.82 25.40
N PHE A 28 23.73 -2.14 25.40
CA PHE A 28 22.76 -3.01 26.05
C PHE A 28 22.83 -2.76 27.57
N PRO A 29 21.72 -2.41 28.22
CA PRO A 29 21.73 -2.07 29.65
C PRO A 29 22.20 -3.26 30.51
N GLU A 30 23.14 -3.02 31.41
CA GLU A 30 23.62 -4.04 32.37
C GLU A 30 22.53 -4.44 33.37
N THR A 31 21.62 -3.53 33.69
CA THR A 31 20.49 -3.78 34.57
C THR A 31 19.20 -3.28 33.92
N GLY A 32 18.14 -4.07 34.03
CA GLY A 32 16.81 -3.67 33.56
C GLY A 32 16.20 -2.59 34.46
N MET A 33 15.11 -1.99 33.98
CA MET A 33 14.23 -1.09 34.74
C MET A 33 12.90 -1.79 35.06
N THR A 34 12.05 -1.14 35.84
CA THR A 34 10.72 -1.68 36.14
C THR A 34 9.86 -1.69 34.87
N ALA A 35 8.87 -2.59 34.78
CA ALA A 35 7.97 -2.65 33.62
C ALA A 35 7.23 -1.33 33.38
N LEU A 36 6.88 -0.61 34.47
CA LEU A 36 6.19 0.68 34.40
C LEU A 36 7.10 1.77 33.83
N ASP A 37 8.38 1.81 34.24
CA ASP A 37 9.35 2.79 33.74
C ASP A 37 9.68 2.53 32.28
N ALA A 38 9.85 1.25 31.88
CA ALA A 38 10.04 0.87 30.49
C ALA A 38 8.84 1.27 29.61
N MET A 39 7.61 1.04 30.09
CA MET A 39 6.40 1.44 29.38
C MET A 39 6.32 2.96 29.23
N ARG A 40 6.63 3.73 30.28
CA ARG A 40 6.61 5.20 30.23
C ARG A 40 7.64 5.76 29.29
N LEU A 41 8.86 5.21 29.30
CA LEU A 41 9.95 5.61 28.40
C LEU A 41 9.51 5.49 26.95
N VAL A 42 8.97 4.34 26.56
CA VAL A 42 8.47 4.12 25.18
C VAL A 42 7.29 5.04 24.86
N ALA A 43 6.35 5.22 25.79
CA ALA A 43 5.18 6.06 25.55
C ALA A 43 5.53 7.55 25.41
N GLU A 44 6.55 8.04 26.11
CA GLU A 44 7.00 9.42 26.00
C GLU A 44 7.71 9.70 24.66
N ASP A 45 8.52 8.77 24.17
CA ASP A 45 9.12 8.87 22.83
C ASP A 45 8.02 8.93 21.77
N LEU A 46 7.05 8.01 21.82
CA LEU A 46 5.93 7.97 20.88
C LEU A 46 5.02 9.20 20.94
N ALA A 47 4.93 9.88 22.07
CA ALA A 47 4.16 11.11 22.22
C ALA A 47 4.73 12.31 21.43
N LEU A 48 5.97 12.21 20.95
CA LEU A 48 6.60 13.20 20.07
C LEU A 48 6.24 13.01 18.59
N GLU A 49 5.58 11.91 18.24
CA GLU A 49 5.16 11.62 16.86
C GLU A 49 3.93 12.45 16.44
N GLY A 50 3.72 12.57 15.14
CA GLY A 50 2.60 13.31 14.57
C GLY A 50 1.25 12.61 14.77
N ASP A 51 0.16 13.37 14.62
CA ASP A 51 -1.22 12.85 14.67
C ASP A 51 -1.54 12.05 13.39
N PRO A 52 -1.81 10.74 13.49
CA PRO A 52 -2.17 9.92 12.32
C PRO A 52 -3.43 10.39 11.58
N ALA A 53 -4.36 11.09 12.27
CA ALA A 53 -5.58 11.62 11.67
C ALA A 53 -5.29 12.77 10.68
N ARG A 54 -4.16 13.47 10.85
CA ARG A 54 -3.70 14.55 9.96
C ARG A 54 -2.70 14.08 8.90
N ASN A 55 -2.36 12.79 8.89
CA ASN A 55 -1.47 12.23 7.87
C ASN A 55 -2.28 11.80 6.65
N LEU A 56 -2.29 12.63 5.61
CA LEU A 56 -2.92 12.38 4.32
C LEU A 56 -1.91 11.94 3.25
N ALA A 57 -0.67 11.65 3.66
CA ALA A 57 0.40 11.15 2.79
C ALA A 57 0.34 9.63 2.61
N THR A 58 -0.02 8.89 3.65
CA THR A 58 0.04 7.43 3.67
C THR A 58 -1.33 6.78 3.57
N PHE A 59 -1.40 5.68 2.83
CA PHE A 59 -2.62 4.89 2.61
C PHE A 59 -2.97 3.97 3.79
N VAL A 60 -2.17 3.98 4.84
CA VAL A 60 -2.26 3.02 5.95
C VAL A 60 -3.44 3.35 6.86
N THR A 61 -4.21 2.32 7.21
CA THR A 61 -5.27 2.39 8.23
C THR A 61 -4.66 2.63 9.61
N THR A 62 -5.18 3.63 10.32
CA THR A 62 -4.70 4.04 11.65
C THR A 62 -5.76 3.90 12.74
N TRP A 63 -6.95 3.44 12.40
CA TRP A 63 -8.05 3.24 13.33
C TRP A 63 -8.83 1.95 13.02
N MET A 64 -9.21 1.23 14.06
CA MET A 64 -10.12 0.08 13.99
C MET A 64 -11.08 0.11 15.18
N GLU A 65 -12.24 -0.55 15.04
CA GLU A 65 -13.21 -0.70 16.13
C GLU A 65 -12.58 -1.38 17.36
N PRO A 66 -13.00 -1.03 18.59
CA PRO A 66 -12.46 -1.63 19.84
C PRO A 66 -12.52 -3.16 19.85
N GLU A 67 -13.55 -3.76 19.26
CA GLU A 67 -13.71 -5.21 19.14
C GLU A 67 -12.61 -5.83 18.30
N ALA A 68 -12.25 -5.19 17.18
CA ALA A 68 -11.13 -5.61 16.33
C ALA A 68 -9.79 -5.49 17.06
N GLN A 69 -9.56 -4.37 17.75
CA GLN A 69 -8.36 -4.16 18.56
C GLN A 69 -8.23 -5.22 19.66
N ARG A 70 -9.34 -5.60 20.29
CA ARG A 70 -9.37 -6.68 21.27
C ARG A 70 -9.01 -8.04 20.65
N ILE A 71 -9.56 -8.37 19.49
CA ILE A 71 -9.19 -9.61 18.76
C ILE A 71 -7.69 -9.61 18.48
N ILE A 72 -7.12 -8.49 18.01
CA ILE A 72 -5.68 -8.36 17.75
C ILE A 72 -4.89 -8.63 19.03
N ALA A 73 -5.18 -7.90 20.11
CA ALA A 73 -4.42 -7.97 21.36
C ALA A 73 -4.46 -9.37 22.01
N GLU A 74 -5.62 -10.02 22.01
CA GLU A 74 -5.80 -11.37 22.59
C GLU A 74 -5.13 -12.47 21.77
N ASN A 75 -4.68 -12.19 20.52
CA ASN A 75 -4.14 -13.19 19.59
C ASN A 75 -2.72 -12.89 19.07
N LEU A 76 -2.00 -11.94 19.67
CA LEU A 76 -0.63 -11.57 19.27
C LEU A 76 0.37 -12.74 19.38
N HIS A 77 0.12 -13.68 20.29
CA HIS A 77 0.99 -14.84 20.56
C HIS A 77 0.91 -15.93 19.48
N ARG A 78 -0.07 -15.90 18.57
CA ARG A 78 -0.29 -16.96 17.59
C ARG A 78 0.71 -16.87 16.45
N ASN A 79 1.59 -17.87 16.33
CA ASN A 79 2.48 -18.00 15.18
C ASN A 79 1.71 -18.63 14.02
N PHE A 80 1.68 -17.98 12.89
CA PHE A 80 0.82 -18.40 11.77
C PHE A 80 1.23 -19.73 11.14
N ILE A 81 2.54 -20.04 11.11
CA ILE A 81 3.04 -21.28 10.51
C ILE A 81 2.61 -22.54 11.28
N ASP A 82 2.22 -22.41 12.55
CA ASP A 82 1.84 -23.54 13.41
C ASP A 82 0.40 -23.97 13.15
N HIS A 83 0.10 -24.44 11.94
CA HIS A 83 -1.24 -24.88 11.54
C HIS A 83 -1.77 -26.05 12.39
N ALA A 84 -0.87 -26.87 12.94
CA ALA A 84 -1.26 -27.98 13.85
C ALA A 84 -1.78 -27.45 15.20
N GLU A 85 -1.18 -26.36 15.72
CA GLU A 85 -1.60 -25.71 16.96
C GLU A 85 -2.81 -24.79 16.72
N TYR A 86 -2.81 -24.07 15.58
CA TYR A 86 -3.85 -23.07 15.26
C TYR A 86 -4.66 -23.40 13.98
N PRO A 87 -5.29 -24.60 13.86
CA PRO A 87 -5.99 -25.00 12.63
C PRO A 87 -7.17 -24.08 12.28
N ARG A 88 -7.78 -23.42 13.28
CA ARG A 88 -8.87 -22.47 13.02
C ARG A 88 -8.38 -21.16 12.43
N THR A 89 -7.18 -20.74 12.78
CA THR A 89 -6.54 -19.55 12.18
C THR A 89 -6.22 -19.79 10.71
N ALA A 90 -5.68 -20.98 10.38
CA ALA A 90 -5.46 -21.39 8.99
C ALA A 90 -6.77 -21.45 8.18
N GLU A 91 -7.85 -22.00 8.77
CA GLU A 91 -9.17 -21.99 8.12
C GLU A 91 -9.71 -20.57 7.90
N ILE A 92 -9.48 -19.64 8.81
CA ILE A 92 -9.89 -18.23 8.66
C ILE A 92 -9.12 -17.57 7.51
N GLU A 93 -7.82 -17.82 7.35
CA GLU A 93 -7.08 -17.37 6.18
C GLU A 93 -7.73 -17.86 4.89
N GLN A 94 -8.01 -19.16 4.81
CA GLN A 94 -8.64 -19.74 3.62
C GLN A 94 -10.02 -19.12 3.33
N ARG A 95 -10.77 -18.74 4.36
CA ARG A 95 -12.04 -18.00 4.18
C ARG A 95 -11.78 -16.62 3.58
N CYS A 96 -10.79 -15.88 4.09
CA CYS A 96 -10.43 -14.57 3.52
C CYS A 96 -10.04 -14.71 2.04
N ILE A 97 -9.20 -15.70 1.69
CA ILE A 97 -8.79 -15.97 0.31
C ILE A 97 -10.00 -16.23 -0.59
N ARG A 98 -10.92 -17.12 -0.15
CA ARG A 98 -12.16 -17.42 -0.91
C ARG A 98 -13.06 -16.21 -1.07
N MET A 99 -13.22 -15.39 -0.01
CA MET A 99 -14.04 -14.16 -0.06
C MET A 99 -13.45 -13.11 -0.99
N LEU A 100 -12.12 -12.96 -1.02
CA LEU A 100 -11.44 -12.05 -1.94
C LEU A 100 -11.47 -12.58 -3.38
N ALA A 101 -11.32 -13.88 -3.58
CA ALA A 101 -11.45 -14.51 -4.88
C ALA A 101 -12.85 -14.31 -5.49
N ASP A 102 -13.89 -14.48 -4.69
CA ASP A 102 -15.28 -14.18 -5.08
C ASP A 102 -15.45 -12.69 -5.39
N LEU A 103 -14.90 -11.81 -4.55
CA LEU A 103 -14.94 -10.36 -4.75
C LEU A 103 -14.27 -9.94 -6.07
N PHE A 104 -13.22 -10.65 -6.49
CA PHE A 104 -12.46 -10.42 -7.72
C PHE A 104 -12.90 -11.32 -8.88
N HIS A 105 -14.07 -11.96 -8.78
CA HIS A 105 -14.70 -12.77 -9.82
C HIS A 105 -13.82 -13.92 -10.34
N ALA A 106 -13.11 -14.62 -9.46
CA ALA A 106 -12.32 -15.78 -9.86
C ALA A 106 -13.23 -16.90 -10.44
N PRO A 107 -12.85 -17.53 -11.59
CA PRO A 107 -13.75 -18.40 -12.34
C PRO A 107 -13.95 -19.81 -11.73
N GLY A 108 -13.16 -20.19 -10.73
CA GLY A 108 -13.20 -21.54 -10.19
C GLY A 108 -12.47 -21.70 -8.87
N GLU A 109 -11.92 -22.91 -8.63
CA GLU A 109 -11.04 -23.13 -7.50
C GLU A 109 -9.76 -22.28 -7.63
N THR A 110 -9.63 -21.35 -6.73
CA THR A 110 -8.49 -20.43 -6.65
C THR A 110 -7.55 -20.84 -5.53
N THR A 111 -6.38 -20.24 -5.55
CA THR A 111 -5.41 -20.28 -4.45
C THR A 111 -4.89 -18.88 -4.19
N GLY A 112 -4.28 -18.73 -3.03
CA GLY A 112 -3.70 -17.45 -2.64
C GLY A 112 -2.88 -17.60 -1.37
N ALA A 113 -2.31 -16.49 -0.94
CA ALA A 113 -1.60 -16.43 0.33
C ALA A 113 -1.86 -15.09 1.02
N ARG A 114 -1.90 -15.12 2.33
CA ARG A 114 -1.72 -13.93 3.12
C ARG A 114 -0.25 -13.51 3.07
N THR A 115 0.02 -12.25 3.15
CA THR A 115 1.37 -11.67 3.17
C THR A 115 1.46 -10.58 4.23
N GLN A 116 2.66 -10.10 4.54
CA GLN A 116 2.84 -8.96 5.46
C GLN A 116 2.37 -7.62 4.86
N GLY A 117 2.11 -7.61 3.56
CA GLY A 117 1.64 -6.47 2.79
C GLY A 117 1.84 -6.73 1.30
N SER A 118 1.41 -5.79 0.45
CA SER A 118 1.54 -5.93 -1.00
C SER A 118 2.97 -6.08 -1.48
N SER A 119 3.97 -5.58 -0.76
CA SER A 119 5.37 -5.79 -1.16
C SER A 119 5.74 -7.27 -1.22
N GLU A 120 5.39 -8.07 -0.22
CA GLU A 120 5.59 -9.52 -0.26
C GLU A 120 4.68 -10.18 -1.31
N ALA A 121 3.43 -9.74 -1.42
CA ALA A 121 2.49 -10.28 -2.41
C ALA A 121 3.00 -10.07 -3.86
N ILE A 122 3.55 -8.90 -4.16
CA ILE A 122 4.18 -8.58 -5.45
C ILE A 122 5.40 -9.46 -5.70
N MET A 123 6.28 -9.65 -4.70
CA MET A 123 7.44 -10.54 -4.85
C MET A 123 7.01 -11.97 -5.20
N LEU A 124 6.02 -12.52 -4.50
CA LEU A 124 5.49 -13.87 -4.73
C LEU A 124 4.73 -13.99 -6.07
N GLY A 125 3.93 -12.97 -6.42
CA GLY A 125 3.24 -12.90 -7.71
C GLY A 125 4.22 -12.85 -8.87
N GLY A 126 5.20 -11.96 -8.81
CA GLY A 126 6.27 -11.84 -9.79
C GLY A 126 7.12 -13.11 -9.93
N LEU A 127 7.45 -13.77 -8.80
CA LEU A 127 8.13 -15.07 -8.83
C LEU A 127 7.27 -16.13 -9.53
N SER A 128 5.97 -16.19 -9.28
CA SER A 128 5.08 -17.14 -9.96
C SER A 128 5.03 -16.86 -11.47
N LEU A 129 5.00 -15.59 -11.90
CA LEU A 129 5.12 -15.22 -13.32
C LEU A 129 6.42 -15.73 -13.93
N LYS A 130 7.56 -15.50 -13.26
CA LYS A 130 8.89 -15.90 -13.72
C LYS A 130 9.01 -17.42 -13.85
N TRP A 131 8.59 -18.16 -12.82
CA TRP A 131 8.72 -19.62 -12.81
C TRP A 131 7.75 -20.29 -13.79
N ASN A 132 6.53 -19.80 -13.95
CA ASN A 132 5.60 -20.29 -14.97
C ASN A 132 6.08 -20.01 -16.41
N TRP A 133 6.64 -18.81 -16.65
CA TRP A 133 7.28 -18.48 -17.91
C TRP A 133 8.47 -19.42 -18.19
N ARG A 134 9.36 -19.60 -17.23
CA ARG A 134 10.51 -20.50 -17.32
C ARG A 134 10.09 -21.92 -17.66
N LYS A 135 9.12 -22.47 -16.94
CA LYS A 135 8.60 -23.82 -17.16
C LYS A 135 8.04 -24.02 -18.57
N ARG A 136 7.30 -23.05 -19.09
CA ARG A 136 6.79 -23.10 -20.48
C ARG A 136 7.92 -23.10 -21.49
N ARG A 137 8.93 -22.27 -21.32
CA ARG A 137 10.07 -22.19 -22.23
C ARG A 137 10.95 -23.45 -22.20
N GLU A 138 11.23 -23.98 -21.03
CA GLU A 138 11.95 -25.24 -20.85
C GLU A 138 11.21 -26.42 -21.55
N ALA A 139 9.90 -26.51 -21.37
CA ALA A 139 9.07 -27.51 -22.05
C ALA A 139 9.09 -27.38 -23.58
N ALA A 140 9.28 -26.18 -24.10
CA ALA A 140 9.44 -25.91 -25.55
C ALA A 140 10.90 -26.00 -26.03
N GLY A 141 11.87 -26.34 -25.17
CA GLY A 141 13.30 -26.37 -25.50
C GLY A 141 13.90 -24.99 -25.81
N GLN A 142 13.31 -23.93 -25.27
CA GLN A 142 13.71 -22.55 -25.50
C GLN A 142 14.58 -22.04 -24.35
N SER A 143 15.37 -20.98 -24.60
CA SER A 143 16.20 -20.32 -23.58
C SER A 143 15.33 -19.68 -22.49
N THR A 144 15.81 -19.74 -21.26
CA THR A 144 15.21 -19.09 -20.07
C THR A 144 16.07 -17.96 -19.51
N THR A 145 17.00 -17.46 -20.33
CA THR A 145 17.85 -16.31 -19.97
C THR A 145 17.14 -14.99 -20.26
N ASN A 146 17.56 -13.93 -19.55
CA ASN A 146 17.09 -12.56 -19.76
C ASN A 146 15.56 -12.37 -19.65
N PRO A 147 14.90 -12.89 -18.59
CA PRO A 147 13.50 -12.60 -18.35
C PRO A 147 13.29 -11.10 -18.15
N ASN A 148 12.20 -10.56 -18.69
CA ASN A 148 11.84 -9.16 -18.48
C ASN A 148 10.40 -9.01 -17.99
N LEU A 149 10.12 -7.89 -17.31
CA LEU A 149 8.79 -7.54 -16.82
C LEU A 149 8.45 -6.13 -17.27
N VAL A 150 7.26 -5.94 -17.82
CA VAL A 150 6.77 -4.64 -18.33
C VAL A 150 5.86 -4.00 -17.28
N PHE A 151 6.08 -2.71 -16.99
CA PHE A 151 5.21 -1.93 -16.09
C PHE A 151 5.39 -0.42 -16.32
N GLY A 152 4.43 0.38 -15.87
CA GLY A 152 4.47 1.83 -15.98
C GLY A 152 5.43 2.49 -14.99
N GLY A 153 5.86 3.71 -15.29
CA GLY A 153 6.63 4.53 -14.35
C GLY A 153 5.84 4.94 -13.08
N ASP A 154 4.54 4.71 -13.06
CA ASP A 154 3.63 4.99 -11.95
C ASP A 154 3.53 3.87 -10.88
N VAL A 155 4.24 2.75 -11.08
CA VAL A 155 4.25 1.65 -10.12
C VAL A 155 4.96 2.01 -8.81
N HIS A 156 4.66 1.26 -7.77
CA HIS A 156 5.42 1.35 -6.53
C HIS A 156 6.83 0.76 -6.72
N VAL A 157 7.84 1.35 -6.07
CA VAL A 157 9.27 0.94 -6.12
C VAL A 157 9.52 -0.56 -5.87
N VAL A 158 8.58 -1.26 -5.27
CA VAL A 158 8.68 -2.71 -5.03
C VAL A 158 8.81 -3.52 -6.32
N TRP A 159 8.27 -3.04 -7.45
CA TRP A 159 8.43 -3.70 -8.75
C TRP A 159 9.87 -3.62 -9.26
N GLU A 160 10.53 -2.48 -9.07
CA GLU A 160 11.97 -2.35 -9.37
C GLU A 160 12.82 -3.19 -8.42
N LYS A 161 12.45 -3.25 -7.12
CA LYS A 161 13.10 -4.16 -6.16
C LYS A 161 12.93 -5.61 -6.58
N PHE A 162 11.74 -6.04 -7.01
CA PHE A 162 11.51 -7.37 -7.53
C PHE A 162 12.46 -7.68 -8.69
N CYS A 163 12.53 -6.80 -9.68
CA CYS A 163 13.39 -6.97 -10.84
C CYS A 163 14.86 -7.11 -10.44
N ARG A 164 15.33 -6.25 -9.54
CA ARG A 164 16.72 -6.27 -9.06
C ARG A 164 17.05 -7.50 -8.22
N TYR A 165 16.15 -7.90 -7.30
CA TYR A 165 16.42 -9.01 -6.39
C TYR A 165 16.35 -10.38 -7.06
N PHE A 166 15.54 -10.51 -8.08
CA PHE A 166 15.29 -11.77 -8.77
C PHE A 166 15.83 -11.83 -10.20
N ASP A 167 16.73 -10.92 -10.56
CA ASP A 167 17.41 -10.91 -11.86
C ASP A 167 16.40 -10.95 -13.02
N VAL A 168 15.52 -9.95 -13.07
CA VAL A 168 14.54 -9.70 -14.13
C VAL A 168 14.81 -8.31 -14.70
N GLU A 169 14.87 -8.17 -16.02
CA GLU A 169 15.03 -6.88 -16.70
C GLU A 169 13.75 -6.05 -16.53
N PRO A 170 13.79 -4.86 -15.91
CA PRO A 170 12.66 -3.97 -15.87
C PRO A 170 12.47 -3.27 -17.22
N ARG A 171 11.30 -3.36 -17.81
CA ARG A 171 10.90 -2.59 -18.98
C ARG A 171 9.88 -1.56 -18.54
N ILE A 172 10.39 -0.40 -18.18
CA ILE A 172 9.59 0.70 -17.63
C ILE A 172 9.00 1.49 -18.79
N VAL A 173 7.67 1.54 -18.85
CA VAL A 173 6.93 2.39 -19.77
C VAL A 173 6.90 3.81 -19.22
N PRO A 174 7.46 4.80 -19.93
CA PRO A 174 7.54 6.16 -19.44
C PRO A 174 6.15 6.82 -19.39
N LEU A 175 5.92 7.64 -18.39
CA LEU A 175 4.74 8.50 -18.33
C LEU A 175 4.91 9.71 -19.25
N LYS A 176 3.84 10.47 -19.47
CA LYS A 176 3.86 11.70 -20.26
C LYS A 176 3.04 12.77 -19.55
N PRO A 177 3.41 14.06 -19.66
CA PRO A 177 2.57 15.14 -19.16
C PRO A 177 1.13 15.01 -19.70
N GLY A 178 0.15 15.02 -18.80
CA GLY A 178 -1.26 14.81 -19.14
C GLY A 178 -1.70 13.35 -19.33
N LYS A 179 -0.78 12.37 -19.29
CA LYS A 179 -1.08 10.94 -19.34
C LYS A 179 -0.25 10.19 -18.27
N TYR A 180 -0.84 9.93 -17.13
CA TYR A 180 -0.16 9.42 -15.93
C TYR A 180 -0.46 7.95 -15.63
N THR A 181 -0.96 7.22 -16.62
CA THR A 181 -1.24 5.78 -16.59
C THR A 181 -0.86 5.17 -17.94
N ILE A 182 -0.67 3.85 -17.97
CA ILE A 182 -0.29 3.13 -19.20
C ILE A 182 -1.48 2.44 -19.85
N GLY A 183 -1.37 2.24 -21.16
CA GLY A 183 -2.36 1.52 -21.98
C GLY A 183 -1.70 0.60 -22.99
N PRO A 184 -2.50 -0.07 -23.85
CA PRO A 184 -2.01 -1.08 -24.78
C PRO A 184 -0.93 -0.56 -25.75
N ASP A 185 -1.07 0.65 -26.28
CA ASP A 185 -0.12 1.23 -27.21
C ASP A 185 1.25 1.52 -26.57
N ASP A 186 1.24 1.84 -25.27
CA ASP A 186 2.47 2.11 -24.52
C ASP A 186 3.18 0.79 -24.17
N VAL A 187 2.45 -0.26 -23.85
CA VAL A 187 2.96 -1.58 -23.44
C VAL A 187 3.46 -2.41 -24.63
N SER A 188 2.78 -2.35 -25.77
CA SER A 188 3.02 -3.21 -26.94
C SER A 188 4.48 -3.25 -27.42
N PRO A 189 5.21 -2.11 -27.50
CA PRO A 189 6.60 -2.11 -27.97
C PRO A 189 7.59 -2.82 -27.03
N HIS A 190 7.20 -3.07 -25.79
CA HIS A 190 8.05 -3.63 -24.74
C HIS A 190 7.88 -5.16 -24.57
N ILE A 191 6.96 -5.80 -25.34
CA ILE A 191 6.65 -7.23 -25.20
C ILE A 191 7.44 -8.07 -26.23
N ASP A 192 8.16 -9.05 -25.71
CA ASP A 192 8.81 -10.09 -26.49
C ASP A 192 8.64 -11.50 -25.86
N GLU A 193 9.33 -12.50 -26.40
CA GLU A 193 9.29 -13.88 -25.90
C GLU A 193 9.91 -14.09 -24.52
N ASN A 194 10.69 -13.11 -24.04
CA ASN A 194 11.30 -13.14 -22.71
C ASN A 194 10.45 -12.42 -21.65
N THR A 195 9.31 -11.84 -22.06
CA THR A 195 8.41 -11.15 -21.15
C THR A 195 7.67 -12.15 -20.26
N ILE A 196 7.96 -12.10 -18.96
CA ILE A 196 7.33 -12.98 -17.96
C ILE A 196 5.91 -12.53 -17.61
N GLY A 197 5.61 -11.24 -17.77
CA GLY A 197 4.31 -10.64 -17.49
C GLY A 197 4.29 -9.14 -17.72
N VAL A 198 3.10 -8.58 -17.59
CA VAL A 198 2.84 -7.14 -17.46
C VAL A 198 2.27 -6.90 -16.08
N ALA A 199 2.74 -5.87 -15.36
CA ALA A 199 2.12 -5.40 -14.13
C ALA A 199 1.37 -4.10 -14.41
N ALA A 200 0.06 -4.09 -14.17
CA ALA A 200 -0.80 -2.94 -14.30
C ALA A 200 -1.35 -2.51 -12.94
N VAL A 201 -1.42 -1.21 -12.69
CA VAL A 201 -1.82 -0.64 -11.39
C VAL A 201 -3.31 -0.34 -11.37
N LEU A 202 -3.99 -0.79 -10.32
CA LEU A 202 -5.36 -0.41 -10.01
C LEU A 202 -5.35 0.65 -8.89
N GLY A 203 -5.28 1.91 -9.28
CA GLY A 203 -5.18 3.03 -8.34
C GLY A 203 -3.74 3.38 -8.00
N THR A 204 -3.08 4.13 -8.89
CA THR A 204 -1.70 4.60 -8.68
C THR A 204 -1.59 5.50 -7.46
N THR A 205 -0.46 5.42 -6.76
CA THR A 205 -0.20 6.26 -5.58
C THR A 205 -0.01 7.73 -5.91
N PHE A 206 0.24 8.07 -7.17
CA PHE A 206 0.48 9.45 -7.61
C PHE A 206 -0.82 10.22 -7.81
N THR A 207 -1.70 9.72 -8.67
CA THR A 207 -2.93 10.43 -9.08
C THR A 207 -4.22 9.69 -8.73
N GLY A 208 -4.13 8.45 -8.26
CA GLY A 208 -5.29 7.64 -7.87
C GLY A 208 -5.97 6.88 -9.01
N HIS A 209 -5.54 7.05 -10.27
CA HIS A 209 -6.15 6.42 -11.44
C HIS A 209 -5.69 4.99 -11.64
N LYS A 210 -6.40 4.24 -12.48
CA LYS A 210 -6.01 2.90 -12.92
C LYS A 210 -5.39 2.94 -14.31
N ASP A 211 -4.52 1.99 -14.59
CA ASP A 211 -4.08 1.69 -15.96
C ASP A 211 -5.25 1.18 -16.81
N ASP A 212 -5.10 1.22 -18.13
CA ASP A 212 -6.07 0.61 -19.05
C ASP A 212 -5.92 -0.92 -19.05
N ILE A 213 -6.34 -1.54 -17.93
CA ILE A 213 -6.20 -2.98 -17.69
C ILE A 213 -6.97 -3.79 -18.75
N VAL A 214 -8.14 -3.31 -19.20
CA VAL A 214 -8.94 -3.96 -20.25
C VAL A 214 -8.20 -3.93 -21.58
N GLY A 215 -7.72 -2.77 -22.00
CA GLY A 215 -6.97 -2.62 -23.24
C GLY A 215 -5.68 -3.43 -23.24
N ILE A 216 -4.96 -3.47 -22.10
CA ILE A 216 -3.76 -4.30 -21.94
C ILE A 216 -4.12 -5.80 -22.04
N ASN A 217 -5.19 -6.26 -21.40
CA ASN A 217 -5.68 -7.63 -21.53
C ASN A 217 -5.93 -8.02 -23.00
N ASP A 218 -6.64 -7.17 -23.75
CA ASP A 218 -6.99 -7.41 -25.14
C ASP A 218 -5.75 -7.43 -26.04
N LEU A 219 -4.79 -6.55 -25.79
CA LEU A 219 -3.48 -6.58 -26.43
C LEU A 219 -2.77 -7.93 -26.21
N LEU A 220 -2.72 -8.41 -24.97
CA LEU A 220 -2.05 -9.66 -24.61
C LEU A 220 -2.72 -10.88 -25.26
N LEU A 221 -4.05 -10.90 -25.34
CA LEU A 221 -4.81 -11.92 -26.09
C LEU A 221 -4.49 -11.90 -27.59
N LYS A 222 -4.38 -10.70 -28.18
CA LYS A 222 -3.99 -10.53 -29.56
C LYS A 222 -2.56 -11.05 -29.82
N ILE A 223 -1.59 -10.67 -28.98
CA ILE A 223 -0.20 -11.14 -29.05
C ILE A 223 -0.14 -12.67 -28.94
N LYS A 224 -0.90 -13.26 -28.02
CA LYS A 224 -1.00 -14.71 -27.87
C LYS A 224 -1.49 -15.38 -29.15
N THR A 225 -2.52 -14.83 -29.79
CA THR A 225 -3.12 -15.38 -30.99
C THR A 225 -2.20 -15.20 -32.20
N GLU A 226 -1.62 -14.02 -32.41
CA GLU A 226 -0.86 -13.66 -33.60
C GLU A 226 0.60 -14.12 -33.57
N ARG A 227 1.22 -14.10 -32.36
CA ARG A 227 2.65 -14.36 -32.17
C ARG A 227 2.94 -15.64 -31.38
N GLY A 228 1.92 -16.28 -30.79
CA GLY A 228 2.09 -17.47 -29.94
C GLY A 228 2.79 -17.15 -28.59
N ILE A 229 2.86 -15.89 -28.19
CA ILE A 229 3.51 -15.46 -26.94
C ILE A 229 2.43 -15.26 -25.88
N ASP A 230 2.38 -16.16 -24.88
CA ASP A 230 1.42 -16.09 -23.77
C ASP A 230 2.01 -15.31 -22.58
N VAL A 231 1.61 -14.05 -22.46
CA VAL A 231 2.07 -13.12 -21.42
C VAL A 231 0.96 -12.93 -20.39
N ALA A 232 1.27 -13.17 -19.12
CA ALA A 232 0.34 -12.99 -18.04
C ALA A 232 0.21 -11.51 -17.64
N LEU A 233 -0.97 -11.11 -17.14
CA LEU A 233 -1.22 -9.82 -16.53
C LEU A 233 -1.33 -10.00 -15.02
N HIS A 234 -0.54 -9.23 -14.27
CA HIS A 234 -0.68 -9.07 -12.83
C HIS A 234 -1.32 -7.72 -12.55
N VAL A 235 -2.36 -7.70 -11.73
CA VAL A 235 -2.98 -6.44 -11.29
C VAL A 235 -2.48 -6.07 -9.90
N ASP A 236 -1.74 -4.99 -9.82
CA ASP A 236 -1.37 -4.38 -8.54
C ASP A 236 -2.56 -3.58 -7.99
N GLY A 237 -3.41 -4.28 -7.27
CA GLY A 237 -4.55 -3.73 -6.56
C GLY A 237 -4.24 -3.30 -5.12
N ALA A 238 -2.96 -3.03 -4.79
CA ALA A 238 -2.56 -2.71 -3.42
C ALA A 238 -3.46 -1.68 -2.75
N SER A 239 -3.88 -0.66 -3.48
CA SER A 239 -4.84 0.35 -3.02
C SER A 239 -6.25 0.08 -3.57
N GLY A 240 -6.38 -0.12 -4.88
CA GLY A 240 -7.67 -0.20 -5.56
C GLY A 240 -8.49 -1.46 -5.30
N GLY A 241 -7.84 -2.59 -4.94
CA GLY A 241 -8.54 -3.87 -4.76
C GLY A 241 -9.62 -3.87 -3.68
N PHE A 242 -9.57 -2.96 -2.70
CA PHE A 242 -10.66 -2.70 -1.74
C PHE A 242 -11.46 -1.43 -2.04
N VAL A 243 -11.26 -0.79 -3.19
CA VAL A 243 -12.02 0.40 -3.60
C VAL A 243 -12.93 0.09 -4.78
N TRP A 244 -12.35 -0.42 -5.89
CA TRP A 244 -13.09 -0.65 -7.15
C TRP A 244 -14.30 -1.57 -7.01
N PRO A 245 -14.25 -2.71 -6.29
CA PRO A 245 -15.42 -3.58 -6.15
C PRO A 245 -16.64 -2.92 -5.49
N PHE A 246 -16.42 -1.85 -4.75
CA PHE A 246 -17.45 -1.17 -3.97
C PHE A 246 -17.92 0.16 -4.58
N LEU A 247 -17.03 0.90 -5.23
CA LEU A 247 -17.36 2.15 -5.90
C LEU A 247 -17.73 1.95 -7.37
N TYR A 248 -17.02 1.06 -8.06
CA TYR A 248 -17.11 0.86 -9.50
C TYR A 248 -17.36 -0.60 -9.86
N PRO A 249 -18.45 -1.24 -9.38
CA PRO A 249 -18.66 -2.70 -9.50
C PRO A 249 -18.79 -3.19 -10.96
N HIS A 250 -19.06 -2.27 -11.90
CA HIS A 250 -19.17 -2.58 -13.32
C HIS A 250 -17.85 -2.44 -14.09
N SER A 251 -16.84 -1.82 -13.47
CA SER A 251 -15.52 -1.69 -14.06
C SER A 251 -14.80 -3.04 -14.10
N GLU A 252 -14.33 -3.43 -15.27
CA GLU A 252 -13.59 -4.67 -15.45
C GLU A 252 -12.09 -4.40 -15.25
N TRP A 253 -11.48 -5.11 -14.34
CA TRP A 253 -10.06 -5.00 -14.01
C TRP A 253 -9.50 -6.30 -13.39
N ASP A 254 -10.38 -7.22 -13.03
CA ASP A 254 -10.14 -8.41 -12.22
C ASP A 254 -10.16 -9.70 -13.06
N PHE A 255 -10.38 -10.83 -12.41
CA PHE A 255 -10.39 -12.15 -13.07
C PHE A 255 -11.50 -12.36 -14.12
N ARG A 256 -12.37 -11.41 -14.37
CA ARG A 256 -13.22 -11.40 -15.57
C ARG A 256 -12.40 -11.30 -16.84
N LEU A 257 -11.23 -10.69 -16.76
CA LEU A 257 -10.27 -10.56 -17.87
C LEU A 257 -9.36 -11.80 -17.92
N GLU A 258 -9.27 -12.45 -19.09
CA GLU A 258 -8.62 -13.77 -19.24
C GLU A 258 -7.14 -13.76 -18.87
N GLN A 259 -6.39 -12.73 -19.23
CA GLN A 259 -4.95 -12.66 -18.99
C GLN A 259 -4.58 -12.21 -17.56
N VAL A 260 -5.54 -11.72 -16.78
CA VAL A 260 -5.30 -11.45 -15.36
C VAL A 260 -5.12 -12.77 -14.62
N ARG A 261 -3.88 -13.08 -14.23
CA ARG A 261 -3.49 -14.33 -13.58
C ARG A 261 -3.31 -14.22 -12.08
N SER A 262 -2.97 -13.03 -11.61
CA SER A 262 -2.82 -12.77 -10.18
C SER A 262 -3.15 -11.32 -9.83
N ILE A 263 -3.62 -11.12 -8.61
CA ILE A 263 -3.98 -9.82 -8.05
C ILE A 263 -3.40 -9.74 -6.65
N ASN A 264 -2.68 -8.67 -6.32
CA ASN A 264 -2.34 -8.36 -4.94
C ASN A 264 -3.22 -7.24 -4.37
N VAL A 265 -3.47 -7.28 -3.07
CA VAL A 265 -4.18 -6.20 -2.35
C VAL A 265 -3.65 -6.03 -0.93
N SER A 266 -3.55 -4.78 -0.47
CA SER A 266 -3.17 -4.47 0.92
C SER A 266 -4.39 -4.42 1.83
N GLY A 267 -4.48 -5.34 2.78
CA GLY A 267 -5.51 -5.29 3.81
C GLY A 267 -5.36 -4.06 4.72
N HIS A 268 -4.11 -3.61 4.92
CA HIS A 268 -3.78 -2.47 5.78
C HIS A 268 -3.95 -1.08 5.13
N LYS A 269 -4.45 -1.02 3.89
CA LYS A 269 -4.88 0.21 3.23
C LYS A 269 -6.42 0.31 3.30
N PHE A 270 -7.09 0.24 2.18
CA PHE A 270 -8.55 0.30 2.12
C PHE A 270 -9.26 -1.00 2.57
N GLY A 271 -8.51 -2.05 2.93
CA GLY A 271 -9.04 -3.20 3.67
C GLY A 271 -9.34 -2.90 5.13
N LEU A 272 -8.98 -1.71 5.61
CA LEU A 272 -9.32 -1.14 6.92
C LEU A 272 -8.76 -1.95 8.10
N VAL A 273 -7.57 -2.54 7.93
CA VAL A 273 -6.85 -3.27 8.97
C VAL A 273 -5.52 -2.57 9.27
N TYR A 274 -5.04 -2.65 10.49
CA TYR A 274 -3.71 -2.14 10.85
C TYR A 274 -2.58 -2.78 10.02
N PRO A 275 -1.39 -2.15 9.91
CA PRO A 275 -0.24 -2.68 9.16
C PRO A 275 0.11 -4.12 9.49
N GLY A 276 0.56 -4.86 8.48
CA GLY A 276 1.00 -6.25 8.63
C GLY A 276 0.12 -7.27 7.92
N ILE A 277 -0.71 -6.84 6.97
CA ILE A 277 -1.55 -7.75 6.17
C ILE A 277 -1.66 -7.30 4.72
N GLY A 278 -1.45 -8.22 3.80
CA GLY A 278 -1.74 -8.16 2.39
C GLY A 278 -2.18 -9.53 1.88
N TRP A 279 -2.67 -9.56 0.68
CA TRP A 279 -3.20 -10.75 0.04
C TRP A 279 -2.68 -10.86 -1.39
N LEU A 280 -2.32 -12.07 -1.78
CA LEU A 280 -2.09 -12.45 -3.17
C LEU A 280 -3.13 -13.49 -3.54
N ILE A 281 -3.90 -13.23 -4.58
CA ILE A 281 -4.91 -14.14 -5.11
C ILE A 281 -4.52 -14.50 -6.54
N PHE A 282 -4.54 -15.79 -6.85
CA PHE A 282 -4.34 -16.30 -8.20
C PHE A 282 -5.68 -16.62 -8.84
N ARG A 283 -5.78 -16.49 -10.17
CA ARG A 283 -6.97 -16.86 -10.94
C ARG A 283 -7.28 -18.34 -10.77
N GLU A 284 -6.27 -19.19 -10.92
CA GLU A 284 -6.33 -20.64 -10.86
C GLU A 284 -5.13 -21.21 -10.08
N LYS A 285 -5.24 -22.43 -9.59
CA LYS A 285 -4.13 -23.12 -8.91
C LYS A 285 -2.86 -23.22 -9.78
N SER A 286 -3.03 -23.37 -11.10
CA SER A 286 -1.93 -23.47 -12.05
C SER A 286 -1.13 -22.17 -12.21
N ASP A 287 -1.70 -21.03 -11.84
CA ASP A 287 -1.02 -19.75 -11.87
C ASP A 287 -0.02 -19.58 -10.71
N LEU A 288 -0.22 -20.31 -9.61
CA LEU A 288 0.80 -20.47 -8.58
C LEU A 288 1.84 -21.49 -9.07
N ALA A 289 3.07 -21.04 -9.26
CA ALA A 289 4.17 -21.91 -9.66
C ALA A 289 4.47 -22.94 -8.56
N GLN A 290 4.30 -24.22 -8.85
CA GLN A 290 4.47 -25.31 -7.88
C GLN A 290 5.92 -25.43 -7.38
N ASP A 291 6.89 -25.00 -8.18
CA ASP A 291 8.31 -24.94 -7.79
C ASP A 291 8.60 -23.97 -6.63
N LEU A 292 7.66 -23.09 -6.30
CA LEU A 292 7.73 -22.14 -5.18
C LEU A 292 7.03 -22.65 -3.92
N VAL A 293 6.37 -23.80 -3.99
CA VAL A 293 5.66 -24.40 -2.85
C VAL A 293 6.60 -25.39 -2.18
N PHE A 294 6.93 -25.14 -0.92
CA PHE A 294 7.79 -26.00 -0.12
C PHE A 294 6.94 -26.82 0.83
N GLU A 295 7.15 -28.14 0.81
CA GLU A 295 6.52 -29.05 1.78
C GLU A 295 7.43 -29.21 2.99
N GLU A 296 6.89 -28.97 4.17
CA GLU A 296 7.59 -29.14 5.44
C GLU A 296 6.91 -30.18 6.30
N ASN A 297 7.69 -31.10 6.87
CA ASN A 297 7.21 -32.11 7.79
C ASN A 297 7.72 -31.91 9.23
N TYR A 298 8.23 -30.75 9.50
CA TYR A 298 8.94 -30.38 10.72
C TYR A 298 8.04 -30.38 11.97
N LEU A 299 6.76 -30.08 11.84
CA LEU A 299 5.80 -29.99 12.95
C LEU A 299 4.88 -31.23 13.09
N GLY A 300 5.28 -32.36 12.53
CA GLY A 300 4.53 -33.63 12.63
C GLY A 300 3.37 -33.77 11.64
N LYS A 301 3.25 -32.83 10.71
CA LYS A 301 2.40 -32.89 9.52
C LYS A 301 3.14 -32.30 8.35
N THR A 302 2.83 -32.74 7.14
CA THR A 302 3.30 -32.11 5.93
C THR A 302 2.44 -30.88 5.68
N ASP A 303 3.00 -29.72 5.88
CA ASP A 303 2.38 -28.43 5.56
C ASP A 303 3.08 -27.81 4.34
N ALA A 304 2.32 -27.21 3.44
CA ALA A 304 2.85 -26.51 2.28
C ALA A 304 2.98 -25.03 2.60
N THR A 305 4.17 -24.47 2.41
CA THR A 305 4.43 -23.03 2.55
C THR A 305 4.85 -22.41 1.24
N PHE A 306 4.37 -21.19 1.00
CA PHE A 306 4.66 -20.40 -0.20
C PHE A 306 5.17 -18.99 0.16
N THR A 307 4.96 -18.52 1.40
CA THR A 307 5.33 -17.18 1.84
C THR A 307 6.84 -17.02 1.99
N LEU A 308 7.35 -15.79 1.82
CA LEU A 308 8.78 -15.48 1.99
C LEU A 308 9.22 -15.59 3.46
N ASN A 309 8.30 -15.28 4.39
CA ASN A 309 8.57 -15.34 5.82
C ASN A 309 8.02 -16.63 6.42
N PHE A 310 8.76 -17.23 7.33
CA PHE A 310 8.33 -18.45 8.04
C PHE A 310 7.45 -18.09 9.25
N SER A 311 8.04 -17.68 10.35
CA SER A 311 7.30 -17.28 11.55
C SER A 311 6.74 -15.88 11.44
N THR A 312 5.43 -15.74 11.57
CA THR A 312 4.73 -14.46 11.48
C THR A 312 3.49 -14.46 12.38
N GLY A 313 3.10 -13.28 12.87
CA GLY A 313 1.86 -13.12 13.63
C GLY A 313 0.61 -13.35 12.77
N SER A 314 -0.43 -13.91 13.36
CA SER A 314 -1.71 -14.18 12.69
C SER A 314 -2.82 -13.20 13.03
N SER A 315 -2.62 -12.32 14.02
CA SER A 315 -3.67 -11.42 14.54
C SER A 315 -4.29 -10.53 13.45
N MET A 316 -3.49 -10.08 12.46
CA MET A 316 -3.99 -9.26 11.36
C MET A 316 -4.87 -10.04 10.37
N VAL A 317 -4.66 -11.35 10.21
CA VAL A 317 -5.58 -12.23 9.45
C VAL A 317 -6.94 -12.28 10.13
N LEU A 318 -6.95 -12.43 11.46
CA LEU A 318 -8.19 -12.45 12.25
C LEU A 318 -8.91 -11.10 12.17
N ALA A 319 -8.18 -10.00 12.23
CA ALA A 319 -8.69 -8.65 12.07
C ALA A 319 -9.28 -8.41 10.67
N GLN A 320 -8.62 -8.89 9.62
CA GLN A 320 -9.16 -8.80 8.25
C GLN A 320 -10.46 -9.59 8.12
N TYR A 321 -10.51 -10.80 8.63
CA TYR A 321 -11.74 -11.60 8.61
C TYR A 321 -12.88 -10.91 9.38
N TYR A 322 -12.55 -10.33 10.57
CA TYR A 322 -13.51 -9.53 11.32
C TYR A 322 -14.10 -8.42 10.44
N ASN A 323 -13.27 -7.63 9.77
CA ASN A 323 -13.75 -6.54 8.92
C ASN A 323 -14.61 -7.04 7.73
N LEU A 324 -14.20 -8.13 7.08
CA LEU A 324 -14.97 -8.71 5.97
C LEU A 324 -16.37 -9.13 6.42
N VAL A 325 -16.48 -9.73 7.61
CA VAL A 325 -17.76 -10.17 8.17
C VAL A 325 -18.56 -8.99 8.77
N ARG A 326 -17.85 -8.07 9.45
CA ARG A 326 -18.46 -6.92 10.13
C ARG A 326 -19.09 -5.94 9.16
N TYR A 327 -18.37 -5.58 8.12
CA TYR A 327 -18.85 -4.59 7.15
C TYR A 327 -19.60 -5.22 5.98
N GLY A 328 -19.16 -6.37 5.50
CA GLY A 328 -19.71 -6.96 4.30
C GLY A 328 -19.67 -6.02 3.10
N ARG A 329 -20.30 -6.36 2.01
CA ARG A 329 -20.34 -5.51 0.80
C ARG A 329 -20.99 -4.15 1.08
N ALA A 330 -22.12 -4.13 1.81
CA ALA A 330 -22.85 -2.91 2.09
C ALA A 330 -22.06 -1.91 2.94
N GLY A 331 -21.37 -2.39 4.00
CA GLY A 331 -20.55 -1.54 4.87
C GLY A 331 -19.34 -0.98 4.15
N TYR A 332 -18.58 -1.82 3.41
CA TYR A 332 -17.47 -1.32 2.60
C TYR A 332 -17.94 -0.31 1.55
N THR A 333 -19.05 -0.56 0.85
CA THR A 333 -19.61 0.40 -0.13
C THR A 333 -19.94 1.73 0.54
N TYR A 334 -20.55 1.71 1.73
CA TYR A 334 -20.87 2.93 2.46
C TYR A 334 -19.62 3.71 2.86
N ILE A 335 -18.61 3.03 3.42
CA ILE A 335 -17.35 3.66 3.84
C ILE A 335 -16.63 4.26 2.63
N MET A 336 -16.46 3.49 1.54
CA MET A 336 -15.78 3.97 0.34
C MET A 336 -16.49 5.16 -0.30
N LYS A 337 -17.84 5.14 -0.35
CA LYS A 337 -18.63 6.28 -0.85
C LYS A 337 -18.44 7.54 -0.01
N ASN A 338 -18.38 7.41 1.31
CA ASN A 338 -18.13 8.56 2.19
C ASN A 338 -16.73 9.15 1.96
N MET A 339 -15.73 8.30 1.81
CA MET A 339 -14.36 8.74 1.52
C MET A 339 -14.28 9.42 0.16
N GLN A 340 -14.88 8.83 -0.88
CA GLN A 340 -14.92 9.41 -2.23
C GLN A 340 -15.65 10.76 -2.25
N GLU A 341 -16.78 10.87 -1.57
CA GLU A 341 -17.51 12.12 -1.45
C GLU A 341 -16.71 13.21 -0.73
N ASN A 342 -15.98 12.85 0.32
CA ASN A 342 -15.09 13.79 1.00
C ASN A 342 -13.91 14.21 0.12
N ALA A 343 -13.34 13.31 -0.68
CA ALA A 343 -12.29 13.63 -1.64
C ALA A 343 -12.80 14.59 -2.73
N ARG A 344 -14.01 14.33 -3.27
CA ARG A 344 -14.66 15.19 -4.26
C ARG A 344 -14.89 16.60 -3.71
N VAL A 345 -15.42 16.72 -2.50
CA VAL A 345 -15.65 18.03 -1.87
C VAL A 345 -14.36 18.78 -1.60
N LEU A 346 -13.29 18.09 -1.19
CA LEU A 346 -11.98 18.72 -1.04
C LEU A 346 -11.49 19.27 -2.39
N ALA A 347 -11.52 18.44 -3.43
CA ALA A 347 -11.13 18.83 -4.79
C ALA A 347 -11.91 20.06 -5.29
N GLU A 348 -13.24 20.04 -5.19
CA GLU A 348 -14.10 21.17 -5.59
C GLU A 348 -13.79 22.46 -4.82
N LYS A 349 -13.51 22.36 -3.51
CA LYS A 349 -13.13 23.53 -2.70
C LYS A 349 -11.80 24.11 -3.15
N LEU A 350 -10.80 23.27 -3.43
CA LEU A 350 -9.49 23.71 -3.90
C LEU A 350 -9.59 24.36 -5.27
N GLU A 351 -10.30 23.75 -6.22
CA GLU A 351 -10.52 24.30 -7.55
C GLU A 351 -11.26 25.66 -7.50
N ALA A 352 -12.31 25.76 -6.66
CA ALA A 352 -13.10 27.00 -6.50
C ALA A 352 -12.26 28.21 -6.01
N THR A 353 -11.09 27.97 -5.41
CA THR A 353 -10.16 29.07 -5.04
C THR A 353 -9.53 29.75 -6.26
N GLY A 354 -9.49 29.08 -7.42
CA GLY A 354 -8.75 29.51 -8.61
C GLY A 354 -7.23 29.43 -8.47
N LYS A 355 -6.72 28.90 -7.35
CA LYS A 355 -5.28 28.75 -7.09
C LYS A 355 -4.74 27.40 -7.50
N PHE A 356 -5.61 26.41 -7.66
CA PHE A 356 -5.22 25.02 -7.93
C PHE A 356 -5.91 24.49 -9.18
N GLU A 357 -5.18 23.65 -9.91
CA GLU A 357 -5.69 22.80 -10.98
C GLU A 357 -5.71 21.36 -10.47
N LEU A 358 -6.83 20.65 -10.68
CA LEU A 358 -6.94 19.23 -10.37
C LEU A 358 -6.16 18.39 -11.38
N ILE A 359 -5.60 17.28 -10.92
CA ILE A 359 -4.84 16.34 -11.74
C ILE A 359 -5.65 15.05 -11.91
N GLY A 360 -5.94 14.71 -13.16
CA GLY A 360 -6.57 13.48 -13.56
C GLY A 360 -8.01 13.64 -14.02
N PRO A 361 -8.56 12.61 -14.68
CA PRO A 361 -9.94 12.61 -15.10
C PRO A 361 -10.88 12.40 -13.92
N ASP A 362 -12.11 12.93 -14.03
CA ASP A 362 -13.15 12.90 -12.99
C ASP A 362 -13.84 11.53 -12.81
N GLU A 363 -13.37 10.48 -13.52
CA GLU A 363 -14.10 9.22 -13.59
C GLU A 363 -13.76 8.27 -12.43
N GLU A 364 -13.05 7.17 -12.69
CA GLU A 364 -12.77 6.13 -11.69
C GLU A 364 -11.39 6.35 -11.03
N GLN A 365 -11.38 6.69 -9.73
CA GLN A 365 -10.15 6.94 -8.99
C GLN A 365 -10.25 6.54 -7.52
N LEU A 366 -9.10 6.46 -6.83
CA LEU A 366 -9.04 6.32 -5.38
C LEU A 366 -9.62 7.54 -4.66
N PRO A 367 -10.09 7.41 -3.42
CA PRO A 367 -10.56 8.53 -2.59
C PRO A 367 -9.41 9.48 -2.22
N LEU A 368 -9.00 10.33 -3.15
CA LEU A 368 -7.94 11.33 -2.96
C LEU A 368 -8.19 12.55 -3.85
N ALA A 369 -7.58 13.67 -3.49
CA ALA A 369 -7.47 14.84 -4.34
C ALA A 369 -6.00 15.03 -4.74
N ALA A 370 -5.69 14.94 -6.04
CA ALA A 370 -4.41 15.30 -6.62
C ALA A 370 -4.54 16.65 -7.33
N PHE A 371 -3.65 17.59 -7.01
CA PHE A 371 -3.74 18.97 -7.49
C PHE A 371 -2.37 19.62 -7.57
N LYS A 372 -2.24 20.66 -8.36
CA LYS A 372 -1.05 21.51 -8.49
C LYS A 372 -1.44 22.98 -8.43
N LEU A 373 -0.46 23.85 -8.21
CA LEU A 373 -0.69 25.29 -8.33
C LEU A 373 -1.02 25.68 -9.78
N ALA A 374 -2.01 26.53 -9.93
CA ALA A 374 -2.45 27.04 -11.24
C ALA A 374 -1.53 28.15 -11.79
N ASN A 375 -0.85 28.89 -10.90
CA ASN A 375 -0.02 30.03 -11.24
C ASN A 375 1.31 30.01 -10.49
N ASP A 376 2.30 30.69 -11.03
CA ASP A 376 3.56 30.98 -10.35
C ASP A 376 3.39 32.26 -9.49
N ASP A 377 3.04 32.04 -8.22
CA ASP A 377 2.86 33.11 -7.23
C ASP A 377 4.12 33.34 -6.38
N GLY A 378 5.28 32.83 -6.83
CA GLY A 378 6.58 32.96 -6.14
C GLY A 378 6.79 31.94 -5.03
N TYR A 379 5.98 30.88 -4.97
CA TYR A 379 6.12 29.69 -4.11
C TYR A 379 5.63 28.45 -4.87
N ASP A 380 6.05 27.27 -4.44
CA ASP A 380 5.69 26.01 -5.09
C ASP A 380 4.91 25.06 -4.15
N GLU A 381 4.52 23.88 -4.65
CA GLU A 381 3.78 22.86 -3.93
C GLU A 381 4.55 22.34 -2.70
N PHE A 382 5.87 22.30 -2.76
CA PHE A 382 6.71 21.90 -1.61
C PHE A 382 6.64 22.95 -0.49
N ASP A 383 6.57 24.22 -0.83
CA ASP A 383 6.40 25.32 0.13
C ASP A 383 5.04 25.19 0.85
N VAL A 384 3.96 24.91 0.09
CA VAL A 384 2.63 24.73 0.65
C VAL A 384 2.60 23.51 1.58
N SER A 385 3.17 22.39 1.14
CA SER A 385 3.27 21.16 1.94
C SER A 385 4.02 21.40 3.25
N TRP A 386 5.17 22.09 3.18
CA TRP A 386 5.96 22.45 4.36
C TRP A 386 5.19 23.36 5.32
N GLN A 387 4.57 24.42 4.81
CA GLN A 387 3.81 25.39 5.60
C GLN A 387 2.65 24.72 6.36
N LEU A 388 1.92 23.80 5.70
CA LEU A 388 0.85 23.01 6.31
C LEU A 388 1.36 22.13 7.43
N SER A 389 2.47 21.43 7.23
CA SER A 389 3.06 20.57 8.22
C SER A 389 3.57 21.36 9.43
N ALA A 390 4.32 22.42 9.19
CA ALA A 390 4.97 23.22 10.24
C ALA A 390 3.98 24.00 11.12
N GLU A 391 2.92 24.57 10.54
CA GLU A 391 2.01 25.44 11.27
C GLU A 391 0.70 24.77 11.71
N ARG A 392 0.27 23.70 10.99
CA ARG A 392 -1.04 23.07 11.20
C ARG A 392 -0.96 21.58 11.48
N GLY A 393 0.21 20.95 11.31
CA GLY A 393 0.43 19.52 11.52
C GLY A 393 -0.22 18.63 10.45
N TRP A 394 -0.66 19.18 9.31
CA TRP A 394 -1.15 18.39 8.19
C TRP A 394 0.00 17.84 7.36
N MET A 395 0.01 16.54 7.12
CA MET A 395 0.94 15.90 6.19
C MET A 395 0.24 15.70 4.83
N VAL A 396 0.31 16.71 3.96
CA VAL A 396 -0.13 16.66 2.56
C VAL A 396 1.12 16.67 1.70
N PRO A 397 1.55 15.55 1.11
CA PRO A 397 2.83 15.48 0.41
C PRO A 397 2.79 16.26 -0.91
N ALA A 398 3.90 16.90 -1.22
CA ALA A 398 4.23 17.40 -2.54
C ALA A 398 5.37 16.56 -3.14
N TYR A 399 5.30 16.25 -4.42
CA TYR A 399 6.33 15.48 -5.13
C TYR A 399 6.25 15.73 -6.64
N THR A 400 7.38 15.53 -7.32
CA THR A 400 7.42 15.46 -8.78
C THR A 400 6.88 14.14 -9.25
N LEU A 401 6.21 14.11 -10.40
CA LEU A 401 5.78 12.88 -11.03
C LEU A 401 6.97 12.03 -11.48
N PRO A 402 6.78 10.72 -11.77
CA PRO A 402 7.82 9.80 -12.23
C PRO A 402 8.57 10.28 -13.48
N PRO A 403 9.69 9.61 -13.85
CA PRO A 403 10.47 9.92 -15.05
C PRO A 403 9.61 10.15 -16.30
N ASP A 404 10.02 11.13 -17.10
CA ASP A 404 9.36 11.70 -18.29
C ASP A 404 8.10 12.55 -18.02
N ALA A 405 7.71 12.69 -16.74
CA ALA A 405 6.73 13.69 -16.27
C ALA A 405 7.24 14.48 -15.04
N GLN A 406 8.54 14.40 -14.73
CA GLN A 406 9.15 15.02 -13.55
C GLN A 406 9.10 16.55 -13.50
N ASP A 407 8.79 17.19 -14.61
CA ASP A 407 8.57 18.65 -14.67
C ASP A 407 7.21 19.05 -14.07
N VAL A 408 6.36 18.08 -13.74
CA VAL A 408 5.08 18.31 -13.09
C VAL A 408 5.19 17.98 -11.62
N THR A 409 5.06 19.00 -10.77
CA THR A 409 4.92 18.84 -9.31
C THR A 409 3.45 18.80 -8.95
N ILE A 410 3.09 17.94 -8.04
CA ILE A 410 1.72 17.84 -7.52
C ILE A 410 1.68 17.72 -6.02
N MET A 411 0.58 18.07 -5.43
CA MET A 411 0.17 17.70 -4.07
C MET A 411 -0.90 16.62 -4.12
N ARG A 412 -0.93 15.76 -3.12
CA ARG A 412 -1.96 14.73 -3.00
C ARG A 412 -2.49 14.64 -1.59
N ALA A 413 -3.77 14.84 -1.40
CA ALA A 413 -4.48 14.64 -0.15
C ALA A 413 -5.29 13.33 -0.23
N LEU A 414 -4.83 12.29 0.45
CA LEU A 414 -5.55 11.03 0.58
C LEU A 414 -6.66 11.17 1.61
N VAL A 415 -7.88 10.78 1.25
CA VAL A 415 -9.01 10.78 2.17
C VAL A 415 -9.17 9.39 2.78
N LYS A 416 -8.98 9.30 4.10
CA LYS A 416 -9.16 8.08 4.88
C LYS A 416 -10.52 8.06 5.57
N GLU A 417 -10.91 6.89 6.09
CA GLU A 417 -12.17 6.66 6.81
C GLU A 417 -12.33 7.55 8.04
N THR A 418 -11.23 8.01 8.60
CA THR A 418 -11.20 8.90 9.78
C THR A 418 -11.30 10.39 9.43
N LEU A 419 -11.23 10.77 8.14
CA LEU A 419 -11.32 12.16 7.72
C LEU A 419 -12.77 12.60 7.57
N SER A 420 -13.28 13.32 8.58
CA SER A 420 -14.66 13.83 8.58
C SER A 420 -14.83 15.02 7.60
N ARG A 421 -16.08 15.38 7.29
CA ARG A 421 -16.40 16.57 6.52
C ARG A 421 -15.84 17.86 7.15
N GLU A 422 -15.88 17.97 8.47
CA GLU A 422 -15.32 19.11 9.21
C GLU A 422 -13.79 19.19 9.03
N HIS A 423 -13.11 18.04 9.03
CA HIS A 423 -11.67 17.98 8.72
C HIS A 423 -11.37 18.41 7.29
N VAL A 424 -12.20 18.03 6.32
CA VAL A 424 -12.07 18.47 4.92
C VAL A 424 -12.24 19.98 4.80
N ASP A 425 -13.23 20.56 5.47
CA ASP A 425 -13.47 22.00 5.48
C ASP A 425 -12.33 22.76 6.14
N THR A 426 -11.77 22.21 7.21
CA THR A 426 -10.61 22.78 7.91
C THR A 426 -9.36 22.70 7.05
N LEU A 427 -9.09 21.55 6.42
CA LEU A 427 -7.94 21.37 5.54
C LEU A 427 -7.98 22.33 4.34
N ALA A 428 -9.12 22.46 3.68
CA ALA A 428 -9.25 23.37 2.54
C ALA A 428 -8.93 24.82 2.94
N ARG A 429 -9.47 25.29 4.09
CA ARG A 429 -9.16 26.61 4.64
C ARG A 429 -7.67 26.75 5.01
N ASP A 430 -7.09 25.76 5.67
CA ASP A 430 -5.68 25.78 6.10
C ASP A 430 -4.74 25.82 4.86
N ILE A 431 -5.10 25.17 3.74
CA ILE A 431 -4.37 25.25 2.47
C ILE A 431 -4.44 26.68 1.90
N GLU A 432 -5.61 27.32 1.89
CA GLU A 432 -5.76 28.71 1.42
C GLU A 432 -4.94 29.69 2.28
N GLU A 433 -4.98 29.52 3.62
CA GLU A 433 -4.21 30.36 4.56
C GLU A 433 -2.69 30.17 4.39
N ALA A 434 -2.24 28.92 4.12
CA ALA A 434 -0.85 28.62 3.82
C ALA A 434 -0.40 29.37 2.56
N CYS A 435 -1.15 29.29 1.46
CA CYS A 435 -0.89 30.04 0.23
C CYS A 435 -0.86 31.55 0.47
N ALA A 436 -1.82 32.09 1.23
CA ALA A 436 -1.86 33.52 1.55
C ALA A 436 -0.65 33.99 2.39
N THR A 437 -0.14 33.11 3.24
CA THR A 437 1.06 33.36 4.06
C THR A 437 2.31 33.36 3.20
N LEU A 438 2.45 32.36 2.32
CA LEU A 438 3.59 32.22 1.40
C LEU A 438 3.66 33.36 0.40
N ALA A 439 2.54 33.77 -0.17
CA ALA A 439 2.49 34.95 -1.08
C ALA A 439 3.00 36.24 -0.42
N LYS A 440 2.77 36.44 0.88
CA LYS A 440 3.28 37.57 1.64
C LYS A 440 4.79 37.48 1.96
N LYS A 441 5.30 36.26 2.13
CA LYS A 441 6.71 35.97 2.48
C LYS A 441 7.62 35.88 1.24
N GLY A 442 7.08 35.63 0.06
CA GLY A 442 7.86 35.32 -1.16
C GLY A 442 8.45 33.92 -1.17
N GLY A 443 7.69 32.94 -0.66
CA GLY A 443 8.10 31.54 -0.55
C GLY A 443 8.74 31.16 0.80
N ALA A 444 9.03 29.86 1.01
CA ALA A 444 9.74 29.37 2.17
C ALA A 444 11.27 29.45 1.96
N HIS A 445 12.02 29.70 3.04
CA HIS A 445 13.49 29.73 2.95
C HIS A 445 14.06 28.33 2.66
N GLU A 446 15.07 28.25 1.78
CA GLU A 446 15.73 26.98 1.40
C GLU A 446 16.26 26.17 2.60
N SER A 447 16.67 26.87 3.67
CA SER A 447 17.08 26.24 4.94
C SER A 447 15.94 25.53 5.69
N GLU A 448 14.69 25.94 5.45
CA GLU A 448 13.49 25.35 6.05
C GLU A 448 13.05 24.11 5.28
N ARG A 449 13.18 24.11 3.95
CA ARG A 449 12.95 22.95 3.07
C ARG A 449 13.88 21.77 3.39
N LYS A 450 15.17 22.02 3.69
CA LYS A 450 16.14 20.96 4.01
C LYS A 450 15.83 20.18 5.28
N LYS A 451 15.07 20.75 6.22
CA LYS A 451 14.66 20.04 7.44
C LYS A 451 13.63 18.94 7.18
N MET A 452 12.82 19.06 6.14
CA MET A 452 11.80 18.06 5.78
C MET A 452 12.39 16.81 5.12
N VAL A 453 13.47 16.98 4.34
CA VAL A 453 14.15 15.87 3.64
C VAL A 453 14.85 14.91 4.62
N ILE A 454 15.27 15.38 5.79
CA ILE A 454 15.96 14.57 6.80
C ILE A 454 14.98 13.63 7.55
N GLY A 455 13.68 13.98 7.60
CA GLY A 455 12.64 13.14 8.21
C GLY A 455 12.07 12.06 7.29
N SER A 456 12.34 12.10 5.98
CA SER A 456 11.83 11.14 4.98
C SER A 456 12.86 10.10 4.50
N GLY A 457 14.01 10.04 5.16
CA GLY A 457 15.09 9.09 4.82
C GLY A 457 14.76 7.67 5.27
N HIS A 458 14.18 6.90 4.38
CA HIS A 458 14.24 5.42 4.38
C HIS A 458 14.45 4.91 2.95
#